data_d8f922b19f7f1bcc6c7fda1beea30627
#
_entry.id   d8f922b19f7f1bcc6c7fda1beea30627
#
_cell.length_a   1.000
_cell.length_b   1.000
_cell.length_c   1.000
_cell.angle_alpha   90.00
_cell.angle_beta   90.00
_cell.angle_gamma   90.00
#
_symmetry.space_group_name_H-M   'P 1'
#
loop_
_entity.id
_entity.type
_entity.pdbx_description
1 polymer ?
#
loop_
_entity_poly.entity_id
_entity_poly.type
_entity_poly.pdbx_seq_one_letter_code
_entity_poly.pdbx_strand_id
1 'polypeptide(L)'
;RPGRSTATVERTDLVASESLDAKLGPRDPVDLAFAKPGTITGLSAVGSVIDRGGVLGEVDGRPIVLLLGDRPLWRTLTADPVGADGQPVDQLTGADVRVLEENLQALGFITDTSDAKVDDTFTGSTGEAVKAWQKSLGLPQTGVVEPSDVVVRESPIRIVSRSARVGMTSGGNVLSVAATDTVVTIELAAKRVSLVSVG
;
A
#
# COMPACT_ATOMS: atom_id res chain seq x y z
N ARG A 1 -72.56 -24.40 -31.40
CA ARG A 1 -71.13 -24.13 -31.75
C ARG A 1 -70.46 -23.61 -30.53
N PRO A 2 -69.37 -24.24 -30.09
CA PRO A 2 -68.63 -23.71 -28.95
C PRO A 2 -67.94 -22.40 -29.33
N GLY A 3 -68.16 -21.37 -28.54
CA GLY A 3 -67.47 -20.08 -28.70
C GLY A 3 -65.97 -20.21 -28.54
N ARG A 4 -65.22 -19.60 -29.48
CA ARG A 4 -63.75 -19.49 -29.34
C ARG A 4 -63.48 -18.43 -28.31
N SER A 5 -62.79 -18.80 -27.20
CA SER A 5 -62.24 -17.83 -26.30
C SER A 5 -60.93 -17.29 -26.90
N THR A 6 -60.80 -15.99 -27.00
CA THR A 6 -59.57 -15.31 -27.41
C THR A 6 -58.90 -14.74 -26.18
N ALA A 7 -57.58 -14.90 -26.09
CA ALA A 7 -56.75 -14.23 -25.10
C ALA A 7 -55.89 -13.16 -25.79
N THR A 8 -55.76 -12.02 -25.17
CA THR A 8 -54.87 -10.94 -25.64
C THR A 8 -53.42 -11.32 -25.28
N VAL A 9 -52.54 -11.26 -26.26
CA VAL A 9 -51.09 -11.44 -26.03
C VAL A 9 -50.51 -10.08 -25.70
N GLU A 10 -50.05 -9.93 -24.49
CA GLU A 10 -49.29 -8.75 -24.06
C GLU A 10 -47.78 -9.04 -24.13
N ARG A 11 -47.03 -8.09 -24.68
CA ARG A 11 -45.56 -8.15 -24.65
C ARG A 11 -45.11 -7.45 -23.38
N THR A 12 -44.50 -8.22 -22.50
CA THR A 12 -43.94 -7.67 -21.28
C THR A 12 -42.45 -8.11 -21.15
N ASP A 13 -41.61 -7.27 -20.59
CA ASP A 13 -40.23 -7.61 -20.33
C ASP A 13 -40.17 -8.48 -19.09
N LEU A 14 -39.57 -9.67 -19.22
CA LEU A 14 -39.33 -10.57 -18.12
C LEU A 14 -37.99 -10.17 -17.43
N VAL A 15 -38.08 -9.58 -16.27
CA VAL A 15 -36.93 -9.33 -15.44
C VAL A 15 -36.70 -10.51 -14.49
N ALA A 16 -35.62 -11.25 -14.71
CA ALA A 16 -35.19 -12.26 -13.77
C ALA A 16 -34.30 -11.57 -12.72
N SER A 17 -34.72 -11.55 -11.48
CA SER A 17 -33.91 -11.10 -10.34
C SER A 17 -33.53 -12.28 -9.47
N GLU A 18 -32.29 -12.33 -9.04
CA GLU A 18 -31.77 -13.32 -8.12
C GLU A 18 -31.15 -12.62 -6.91
N SER A 19 -31.46 -13.09 -5.72
CA SER A 19 -30.80 -12.62 -4.50
C SER A 19 -29.53 -13.43 -4.26
N LEU A 20 -28.43 -12.75 -4.03
CA LEU A 20 -27.14 -13.36 -3.72
C LEU A 20 -26.75 -12.99 -2.29
N ASP A 21 -26.22 -13.95 -1.57
CA ASP A 21 -25.64 -13.69 -0.27
C ASP A 21 -24.31 -12.95 -0.45
N ALA A 22 -24.21 -11.79 0.18
CA ALA A 22 -23.03 -10.97 0.18
C ALA A 22 -22.46 -10.85 1.59
N LYS A 23 -21.16 -11.01 1.73
CA LYS A 23 -20.44 -10.80 2.97
C LYS A 23 -19.69 -9.47 2.93
N LEU A 24 -20.05 -8.58 3.84
CA LEU A 24 -19.34 -7.31 4.02
C LEU A 24 -18.25 -7.53 5.06
N GLY A 25 -17.01 -7.20 4.71
CA GLY A 25 -15.87 -7.35 5.63
C GLY A 25 -14.59 -6.73 5.10
N PRO A 26 -13.53 -6.70 5.91
CA PRO A 26 -12.20 -6.31 5.41
C PRO A 26 -11.73 -7.32 4.37
N ARG A 27 -10.80 -6.90 3.51
CA ARG A 27 -10.08 -7.82 2.62
C ARG A 27 -9.36 -8.89 3.44
N ASP A 28 -9.13 -10.04 2.81
CA ASP A 28 -8.36 -11.12 3.45
C ASP A 28 -6.99 -10.59 3.89
N PRO A 29 -6.53 -10.99 5.09
CA PRO A 29 -5.24 -10.58 5.59
C PRO A 29 -4.11 -11.10 4.70
N VAL A 30 -3.06 -10.29 4.54
CA VAL A 30 -1.82 -10.67 3.86
C VAL A 30 -0.64 -10.59 4.81
N ASP A 31 0.30 -11.48 4.64
CA ASP A 31 1.53 -11.48 5.41
C ASP A 31 2.49 -10.39 4.94
N LEU A 32 3.14 -9.76 5.89
CA LEU A 32 4.10 -8.69 5.69
C LEU A 32 5.43 -9.04 6.35
N ALA A 33 6.47 -9.07 5.53
CA ALA A 33 7.84 -9.28 5.97
C ALA A 33 8.57 -7.93 6.10
N PHE A 34 9.54 -7.86 7.00
CA PHE A 34 10.51 -6.77 7.03
C PHE A 34 11.75 -7.17 6.23
N ALA A 35 12.05 -6.41 5.19
CA ALA A 35 13.22 -6.67 4.33
C ALA A 35 14.54 -6.26 4.98
N LYS A 36 14.50 -5.39 6.01
CA LYS A 36 15.68 -4.95 6.74
C LYS A 36 16.23 -6.09 7.60
N PRO A 37 17.47 -6.53 7.39
CA PRO A 37 18.10 -7.52 8.25
C PRO A 37 18.41 -6.93 9.62
N GLY A 38 18.30 -7.74 10.68
CA GLY A 38 18.60 -7.32 12.04
C GLY A 38 17.67 -7.95 13.06
N THR A 39 17.64 -7.39 14.26
CA THR A 39 16.79 -7.83 15.37
C THR A 39 15.55 -6.96 15.44
N ILE A 40 14.37 -7.55 15.53
CA ILE A 40 13.11 -6.82 15.75
C ILE A 40 13.14 -6.21 17.15
N THR A 41 13.14 -4.88 17.24
CA THR A 41 13.17 -4.13 18.51
C THR A 41 11.83 -3.52 18.87
N GLY A 42 10.90 -3.40 17.90
CA GLY A 42 9.56 -2.89 18.13
C GLY A 42 8.54 -3.46 17.14
N LEU A 43 7.29 -3.59 17.55
CA LEU A 43 6.18 -4.00 16.69
C LEU A 43 4.91 -3.24 17.08
N SER A 44 4.19 -2.72 16.09
CA SER A 44 2.91 -2.05 16.29
C SER A 44 1.85 -3.00 16.86
N ALA A 45 0.93 -2.47 17.65
CA ALA A 45 -0.06 -3.26 18.38
C ALA A 45 -1.04 -3.94 17.41
N VAL A 46 -1.47 -5.17 17.75
CA VAL A 46 -2.57 -5.84 17.07
C VAL A 46 -3.85 -4.99 17.23
N GLY A 47 -4.60 -4.85 16.15
CA GLY A 47 -5.79 -4.02 16.06
C GLY A 47 -5.52 -2.55 15.69
N SER A 48 -4.27 -2.06 15.77
CA SER A 48 -3.95 -0.68 15.35
C SER A 48 -4.11 -0.51 13.85
N VAL A 49 -4.55 0.68 13.46
CA VAL A 49 -4.53 1.14 12.07
C VAL A 49 -3.27 1.95 11.88
N ILE A 50 -2.53 1.61 10.86
CA ILE A 50 -1.32 2.32 10.45
C ILE A 50 -1.63 3.05 9.16
N ASP A 51 -1.47 4.35 9.17
CA ASP A 51 -1.65 5.22 8.03
C ASP A 51 -0.29 5.63 7.42
N ARG A 52 -0.31 6.43 6.37
CA ARG A 52 0.85 7.03 5.71
C ARG A 52 1.84 7.61 6.74
N GLY A 53 3.11 7.26 6.62
CA GLY A 53 4.16 7.71 7.54
C GLY A 53 4.16 7.01 8.91
N GLY A 54 3.18 6.13 9.17
CA GLY A 54 3.09 5.38 10.43
C GLY A 54 4.13 4.26 10.52
N VAL A 55 4.56 3.95 11.73
CA VAL A 55 5.56 2.92 12.01
C VAL A 55 4.89 1.56 12.15
N LEU A 56 5.37 0.57 11.41
CA LEU A 56 4.93 -0.83 11.45
C LEU A 56 5.66 -1.62 12.54
N GLY A 57 6.91 -1.30 12.75
CA GLY A 57 7.79 -1.91 13.71
C GLY A 57 9.19 -1.31 13.61
N GLU A 58 10.13 -1.89 14.34
CA GLU A 58 11.50 -1.43 14.36
C GLU A 58 12.45 -2.61 14.23
N VAL A 59 13.56 -2.40 13.52
CA VAL A 59 14.67 -3.34 13.40
C VAL A 59 15.93 -2.60 13.82
N ASP A 60 16.63 -3.13 14.83
CA ASP A 60 17.83 -2.51 15.43
C ASP A 60 17.60 -1.03 15.84
N GLY A 61 16.41 -0.73 16.40
CA GLY A 61 16.00 0.61 16.81
C GLY A 61 15.65 1.56 15.66
N ARG A 62 15.60 1.07 14.42
CA ARG A 62 15.22 1.88 13.25
C ARG A 62 13.79 1.53 12.80
N PRO A 63 12.89 2.52 12.64
CA PRO A 63 11.53 2.28 12.24
C PRO A 63 11.43 1.77 10.81
N ILE A 64 10.49 0.87 10.58
CA ILE A 64 9.99 0.48 9.26
C ILE A 64 8.67 1.23 9.05
N VAL A 65 8.63 2.10 8.04
CA VAL A 65 7.55 3.06 7.85
C VAL A 65 6.62 2.63 6.73
N LEU A 66 5.31 2.81 6.91
CA LEU A 66 4.31 2.62 5.87
C LEU A 66 4.26 3.84 4.96
N LEU A 67 4.47 3.64 3.67
CA LEU A 67 4.17 4.60 2.62
C LEU A 67 2.95 4.11 1.83
N LEU A 68 2.19 5.04 1.24
CA LEU A 68 1.05 4.71 0.39
C LEU A 68 1.41 4.93 -1.07
N GLY A 69 1.08 3.94 -1.90
CA GLY A 69 1.36 3.97 -3.34
C GLY A 69 1.05 2.62 -4.00
N ASP A 70 1.10 2.60 -5.32
CA ASP A 70 0.81 1.45 -6.16
C ASP A 70 2.03 0.54 -6.43
N ARG A 71 3.22 0.98 -6.00
CA ARG A 71 4.51 0.29 -6.26
C ARG A 71 5.42 0.32 -5.06
N PRO A 72 6.19 -0.76 -4.80
CA PRO A 72 7.24 -0.75 -3.79
C PRO A 72 8.43 0.09 -4.26
N LEU A 73 9.25 0.55 -3.33
CA LEU A 73 10.60 0.98 -3.64
C LEU A 73 11.46 -0.27 -3.87
N TRP A 74 12.23 -0.32 -4.96
CA TRP A 74 13.03 -1.51 -5.33
C TRP A 74 14.53 -1.25 -5.36
N ARG A 75 14.96 -0.01 -5.13
CA ARG A 75 16.35 0.44 -5.12
C ARG A 75 16.56 1.56 -4.11
N THR A 76 17.79 1.80 -3.73
CA THR A 76 18.16 2.94 -2.90
C THR A 76 17.88 4.24 -3.65
N LEU A 77 17.19 5.16 -3.01
CA LEU A 77 16.88 6.49 -3.52
C LEU A 77 17.79 7.52 -2.84
N THR A 78 18.55 8.26 -3.63
CA THR A 78 19.53 9.26 -3.19
C THR A 78 19.74 10.33 -4.26
N ALA A 79 20.20 11.51 -3.86
CA ALA A 79 20.58 12.57 -4.78
C ALA A 79 21.92 12.31 -5.49
N ASP A 80 22.77 11.45 -4.91
CA ASP A 80 24.08 11.09 -5.47
C ASP A 80 24.11 9.59 -5.80
N PRO A 81 23.39 9.16 -6.85
CA PRO A 81 23.33 7.75 -7.20
C PRO A 81 24.64 7.28 -7.84
N VAL A 82 25.01 6.02 -7.54
CA VAL A 82 26.13 5.36 -8.20
C VAL A 82 25.63 4.12 -8.95
N GLY A 83 26.18 3.90 -10.14
CA GLY A 83 25.90 2.72 -10.95
C GLY A 83 26.50 1.44 -10.36
N ALA A 84 26.18 0.31 -10.96
CA ALA A 84 26.71 -1.00 -10.57
C ALA A 84 28.24 -1.11 -10.72
N ASP A 85 28.84 -0.27 -11.55
CA ASP A 85 30.27 -0.11 -11.75
C ASP A 85 30.94 0.86 -10.75
N GLY A 86 30.16 1.41 -9.81
CA GLY A 86 30.63 2.38 -8.80
C GLY A 86 30.86 3.78 -9.35
N GLN A 87 30.48 4.07 -10.59
CA GLN A 87 30.58 5.41 -11.15
C GLN A 87 29.32 6.23 -10.83
N PRO A 88 29.44 7.56 -10.64
CA PRO A 88 28.29 8.45 -10.55
C PRO A 88 27.40 8.29 -11.79
N VAL A 89 26.09 8.21 -11.57
CA VAL A 89 25.10 8.21 -12.63
C VAL A 89 24.26 9.49 -12.53
N ASP A 90 23.58 9.81 -13.62
CA ASP A 90 22.62 10.92 -13.63
C ASP A 90 21.52 10.70 -12.59
N GLN A 91 20.72 11.73 -12.36
CA GLN A 91 19.62 11.71 -11.38
C GLN A 91 18.75 10.44 -11.51
N LEU A 92 18.35 9.89 -10.37
CA LEU A 92 17.40 8.79 -10.35
C LEU A 92 16.03 9.27 -10.82
N THR A 93 15.49 8.57 -11.82
CA THR A 93 14.12 8.80 -12.30
C THR A 93 13.31 7.52 -12.22
N GLY A 94 12.02 7.65 -11.93
CA GLY A 94 11.10 6.52 -11.97
C GLY A 94 9.90 6.65 -11.04
N ALA A 95 8.99 5.69 -11.21
CA ALA A 95 7.75 5.67 -10.44
C ALA A 95 7.97 5.45 -8.93
N ASP A 96 9.07 4.83 -8.52
CA ASP A 96 9.48 4.69 -7.13
C ASP A 96 9.83 6.05 -6.50
N VAL A 97 10.49 6.92 -7.26
CA VAL A 97 10.77 8.30 -6.83
C VAL A 97 9.46 9.06 -6.62
N ARG A 98 8.56 9.01 -7.61
CA ARG A 98 7.24 9.64 -7.51
C ARG A 98 6.47 9.16 -6.27
N VAL A 99 6.42 7.85 -6.01
CA VAL A 99 5.75 7.31 -4.82
C VAL A 99 6.36 7.90 -3.54
N LEU A 100 7.69 8.01 -3.44
CA LEU A 100 8.33 8.63 -2.28
C LEU A 100 7.92 10.12 -2.15
N GLU A 101 8.00 10.88 -3.23
CA GLU A 101 7.70 12.32 -3.24
C GLU A 101 6.23 12.60 -2.91
N GLU A 102 5.28 11.83 -3.44
CA GLU A 102 3.86 11.91 -3.08
C GLU A 102 3.64 11.68 -1.58
N ASN A 103 4.40 10.76 -0.99
CA ASN A 103 4.34 10.53 0.45
C ASN A 103 4.96 11.68 1.23
N LEU A 104 6.11 12.20 0.82
CA LEU A 104 6.74 13.35 1.44
C LEU A 104 5.85 14.60 1.36
N GLN A 105 5.17 14.81 0.23
CA GLN A 105 4.20 15.90 0.08
C GLN A 105 3.01 15.74 1.01
N ALA A 106 2.39 14.57 1.04
CA ALA A 106 1.24 14.30 1.91
C ALA A 106 1.60 14.40 3.40
N LEU A 107 2.87 14.15 3.77
CA LEU A 107 3.39 14.31 5.12
C LEU A 107 3.87 15.75 5.42
N GLY A 108 3.83 16.65 4.43
CA GLY A 108 4.18 18.06 4.58
C GLY A 108 5.69 18.39 4.49
N PHE A 109 6.51 17.44 4.02
CA PHE A 109 7.96 17.66 3.79
C PHE A 109 8.25 18.22 2.41
N ILE A 110 7.35 18.08 1.44
CA ILE A 110 7.33 18.79 0.17
C ILE A 110 6.10 19.69 0.17
N THR A 111 6.29 20.98 -0.06
CA THR A 111 5.23 22.00 -0.06
C THR A 111 5.31 22.83 -1.33
N ASP A 112 4.26 23.59 -1.64
CA ASP A 112 4.22 24.48 -2.81
C ASP A 112 5.33 25.55 -2.80
N THR A 113 5.91 25.84 -1.63
CA THR A 113 7.02 26.79 -1.44
C THR A 113 8.39 26.13 -1.39
N SER A 114 8.47 24.78 -1.42
CA SER A 114 9.75 24.07 -1.47
C SER A 114 10.28 23.99 -2.90
N ASP A 115 11.58 23.82 -3.05
CA ASP A 115 12.23 23.59 -4.35
C ASP A 115 11.98 22.14 -4.83
N ALA A 116 11.66 21.21 -3.91
CA ALA A 116 11.29 19.85 -4.23
C ALA A 116 9.88 19.82 -4.84
N LYS A 117 9.70 18.99 -5.85
CA LYS A 117 8.43 18.80 -6.55
C LYS A 117 8.07 17.32 -6.55
N VAL A 118 6.79 17.04 -6.75
CA VAL A 118 6.32 15.69 -7.02
C VAL A 118 6.36 15.46 -8.52
N ASP A 119 7.41 14.78 -8.93
CA ASP A 119 7.56 14.32 -10.31
C ASP A 119 8.12 12.88 -10.31
N ASP A 120 9.03 12.51 -11.14
CA ASP A 120 9.67 11.20 -11.12
C ASP A 120 11.20 11.30 -11.00
N THR A 121 11.72 12.46 -10.54
CA THR A 121 13.14 12.76 -10.54
C THR A 121 13.64 13.08 -9.13
N PHE A 122 14.50 12.23 -8.58
CA PHE A 122 15.11 12.47 -7.27
C PHE A 122 16.19 13.54 -7.37
N THR A 123 15.89 14.73 -6.88
CA THR A 123 16.77 15.89 -6.90
C THR A 123 17.46 16.09 -5.55
N GLY A 124 18.42 17.04 -5.48
CA GLY A 124 19.00 17.48 -4.21
C GLY A 124 17.95 18.02 -3.24
N SER A 125 16.93 18.72 -3.74
CA SER A 125 15.81 19.22 -2.92
C SER A 125 14.90 18.10 -2.43
N THR A 126 14.72 17.01 -3.20
CA THR A 126 14.07 15.78 -2.72
C THR A 126 14.88 15.16 -1.58
N GLY A 127 16.21 15.13 -1.69
CA GLY A 127 17.11 14.69 -0.62
C GLY A 127 16.98 15.51 0.67
N GLU A 128 16.83 16.83 0.58
CA GLU A 128 16.58 17.68 1.76
C GLU A 128 15.20 17.40 2.39
N ALA A 129 14.17 17.16 1.61
CA ALA A 129 12.86 16.74 2.12
C ALA A 129 12.95 15.38 2.85
N VAL A 130 13.73 14.42 2.31
CA VAL A 130 14.03 13.15 2.98
C VAL A 130 14.75 13.36 4.31
N LYS A 131 15.74 14.25 4.37
CA LYS A 131 16.45 14.57 5.62
C LYS A 131 15.50 15.16 6.67
N ALA A 132 14.59 16.05 6.27
CA ALA A 132 13.57 16.59 7.17
C ALA A 132 12.63 15.50 7.69
N TRP A 133 12.20 14.58 6.84
CA TRP A 133 11.42 13.42 7.21
C TRP A 133 12.18 12.50 8.18
N GLN A 134 13.44 12.15 7.88
CA GLN A 134 14.30 11.36 8.77
C GLN A 134 14.46 12.01 10.14
N LYS A 135 14.62 13.34 10.16
CA LYS A 135 14.68 14.11 11.42
C LYS A 135 13.41 13.94 12.25
N SER A 136 12.24 13.96 11.63
CA SER A 136 10.97 13.77 12.34
C SER A 136 10.81 12.37 12.94
N LEU A 137 11.51 11.38 12.38
CA LEU A 137 11.58 10.00 12.86
C LEU A 137 12.70 9.77 13.88
N GLY A 138 13.48 10.80 14.22
CA GLY A 138 14.65 10.67 15.09
C GLY A 138 15.84 9.92 14.46
N LEU A 139 15.87 9.83 13.13
CA LEU A 139 16.90 9.13 12.38
C LEU A 139 18.04 10.07 11.96
N PRO A 140 19.25 9.52 11.67
CA PRO A 140 20.30 10.27 10.99
C PRO A 140 19.80 10.84 9.64
N GLN A 141 20.07 12.11 9.40
CA GLN A 141 19.62 12.87 8.23
C GLN A 141 20.55 12.60 7.04
N THR A 142 20.45 11.43 6.46
CA THR A 142 21.31 10.99 5.33
C THR A 142 20.81 11.49 3.99
N GLY A 143 19.52 11.76 3.84
CA GLY A 143 18.89 12.05 2.55
C GLY A 143 18.75 10.80 1.66
N VAL A 144 18.98 9.62 2.21
CA VAL A 144 18.94 8.34 1.50
C VAL A 144 17.78 7.51 2.05
N VAL A 145 17.01 6.88 1.16
CA VAL A 145 15.94 5.94 1.51
C VAL A 145 16.26 4.58 0.91
N GLU A 146 16.36 3.57 1.77
CA GLU A 146 16.52 2.19 1.31
C GLU A 146 15.17 1.49 1.19
N PRO A 147 15.01 0.56 0.25
CA PRO A 147 13.78 -0.24 0.13
C PRO A 147 13.39 -0.94 1.43
N SER A 148 14.38 -1.30 2.24
CA SER A 148 14.19 -1.98 3.52
C SER A 148 13.71 -1.06 4.66
N ASP A 149 13.75 0.27 4.47
CA ASP A 149 13.29 1.25 5.48
C ASP A 149 11.77 1.43 5.45
N VAL A 150 11.13 1.03 4.36
CA VAL A 150 9.72 1.29 4.12
C VAL A 150 8.96 0.07 3.62
N VAL A 151 7.66 0.10 3.80
CA VAL A 151 6.71 -0.80 3.16
C VAL A 151 5.70 0.05 2.42
N VAL A 152 5.43 -0.25 1.15
CA VAL A 152 4.43 0.46 0.36
C VAL A 152 3.16 -0.37 0.25
N ARG A 153 1.99 0.26 0.47
CA ARG A 153 0.66 -0.31 0.29
C ARG A 153 -0.25 0.71 -0.38
N GLU A 154 -1.30 0.24 -1.03
CA GLU A 154 -2.26 1.11 -1.73
C GLU A 154 -3.12 1.94 -0.76
N SER A 155 -3.35 1.43 0.44
CA SER A 155 -4.21 2.05 1.46
C SER A 155 -3.67 1.84 2.87
N PRO A 156 -4.18 2.58 3.86
CA PRO A 156 -3.92 2.31 5.28
C PRO A 156 -4.23 0.87 5.63
N ILE A 157 -3.48 0.32 6.58
CA ILE A 157 -3.60 -1.09 6.97
C ILE A 157 -3.91 -1.23 8.45
N ARG A 158 -4.62 -2.31 8.78
CA ARG A 158 -4.85 -2.75 10.15
C ARG A 158 -3.95 -3.94 10.47
N ILE A 159 -3.29 -3.91 11.60
CA ILE A 159 -2.53 -5.05 12.12
C ILE A 159 -3.52 -6.11 12.63
N VAL A 160 -3.57 -7.26 11.95
CA VAL A 160 -4.46 -8.38 12.31
C VAL A 160 -3.81 -9.30 13.32
N SER A 161 -2.55 -9.65 13.10
CA SER A 161 -1.77 -10.49 14.01
C SER A 161 -0.27 -10.23 13.87
N ARG A 162 0.49 -10.74 14.84
CA ARG A 162 1.96 -10.74 14.81
C ARG A 162 2.45 -12.17 14.67
N SER A 163 3.23 -12.44 13.62
CA SER A 163 3.88 -13.73 13.40
C SER A 163 5.26 -13.78 14.06
N ALA A 164 5.84 -12.62 14.35
CA ALA A 164 7.12 -12.49 15.04
C ALA A 164 6.98 -11.78 16.40
N ARG A 165 8.06 -11.81 17.18
CA ARG A 165 8.16 -11.16 18.50
C ARG A 165 9.42 -10.29 18.56
N VAL A 166 9.40 -9.29 19.43
CA VAL A 166 10.58 -8.50 19.75
C VAL A 166 11.69 -9.43 20.25
N GLY A 167 12.90 -9.22 19.77
CA GLY A 167 14.07 -10.06 20.00
C GLY A 167 14.32 -11.14 18.94
N MET A 168 13.37 -11.38 18.02
CA MET A 168 13.59 -12.29 16.90
C MET A 168 14.35 -11.60 15.76
N THR A 169 15.02 -12.39 14.92
CA THR A 169 15.63 -11.91 13.68
C THR A 169 14.51 -11.56 12.68
N SER A 170 14.66 -10.44 12.00
CA SER A 170 13.81 -10.05 10.85
C SER A 170 14.16 -10.91 9.63
N GLY A 171 13.33 -10.86 8.59
CA GLY A 171 13.58 -11.56 7.31
C GLY A 171 12.54 -12.62 6.97
N GLY A 172 11.55 -12.85 7.84
CA GLY A 172 10.36 -13.66 7.57
C GLY A 172 9.08 -12.84 7.72
N ASN A 173 7.93 -13.50 7.69
CA ASN A 173 6.65 -12.87 7.99
C ASN A 173 6.66 -12.35 9.43
N VAL A 174 6.43 -11.05 9.57
CA VAL A 174 6.47 -10.36 10.87
C VAL A 174 5.07 -10.00 11.35
N LEU A 175 4.26 -9.49 10.44
CA LEU A 175 2.89 -9.05 10.69
C LEU A 175 1.95 -9.71 9.68
N SER A 176 0.69 -9.93 10.09
CA SER A 176 -0.41 -10.14 9.17
C SER A 176 -1.28 -8.89 9.19
N VAL A 177 -1.56 -8.33 8.01
CA VAL A 177 -2.22 -7.04 7.86
C VAL A 177 -3.39 -7.13 6.90
N ALA A 178 -4.43 -6.34 7.13
CA ALA A 178 -5.55 -6.18 6.20
C ALA A 178 -5.70 -4.72 5.83
N ALA A 179 -6.18 -4.43 4.62
CA ALA A 179 -6.61 -3.10 4.24
C ALA A 179 -7.74 -2.64 5.17
N THR A 180 -7.85 -1.34 5.38
CA THR A 180 -8.94 -0.76 6.20
C THR A 180 -10.24 -0.64 5.43
N ASP A 181 -10.18 -0.78 4.10
CA ASP A 181 -11.34 -0.75 3.22
C ASP A 181 -12.25 -1.93 3.50
N THR A 182 -13.55 -1.67 3.43
CA THR A 182 -14.56 -2.72 3.49
C THR A 182 -14.91 -3.16 2.08
N VAL A 183 -14.86 -4.45 1.83
CA VAL A 183 -15.23 -5.04 0.54
C VAL A 183 -16.48 -5.88 0.69
N VAL A 184 -17.27 -5.92 -0.37
CA VAL A 184 -18.40 -6.83 -0.49
C VAL A 184 -17.91 -8.06 -1.26
N THR A 185 -17.88 -9.21 -0.59
CA THR A 185 -17.54 -10.49 -1.22
C THR A 185 -18.83 -11.25 -1.54
N ILE A 186 -19.00 -11.61 -2.81
CA ILE A 186 -20.13 -12.41 -3.29
C ILE A 186 -19.56 -13.71 -3.84
N GLU A 187 -19.97 -14.85 -3.26
CA GLU A 187 -19.60 -16.16 -3.77
C GLU A 187 -20.55 -16.55 -4.90
N LEU A 188 -20.06 -16.58 -6.13
CA LEU A 188 -20.81 -16.97 -7.31
C LEU A 188 -20.43 -18.37 -7.77
N ALA A 189 -21.42 -19.27 -7.92
CA ALA A 189 -21.20 -20.51 -8.64
C ALA A 189 -20.81 -20.22 -10.10
N ALA A 190 -19.85 -20.96 -10.67
CA ALA A 190 -19.26 -20.72 -11.99
C ALA A 190 -20.32 -20.55 -13.12
N LYS A 191 -21.44 -21.26 -13.04
CA LYS A 191 -22.56 -21.16 -14.00
C LYS A 191 -23.39 -19.85 -13.88
N ARG A 192 -23.14 -19.02 -12.88
CA ARG A 192 -23.84 -17.75 -12.63
C ARG A 192 -22.99 -16.52 -12.92
N VAL A 193 -21.71 -16.70 -13.24
CA VAL A 193 -20.78 -15.59 -13.52
C VAL A 193 -21.24 -14.74 -14.71
N SER A 194 -21.94 -15.34 -15.69
CA SER A 194 -22.46 -14.63 -16.86
C SER A 194 -23.64 -13.68 -16.57
N LEU A 195 -24.20 -13.75 -15.35
CA LEU A 195 -25.31 -12.87 -14.93
C LEU A 195 -24.83 -11.56 -14.30
N VAL A 196 -23.53 -11.43 -14.06
CA VAL A 196 -22.93 -10.25 -13.42
C VAL A 196 -22.09 -9.51 -14.45
N SER A 197 -22.40 -8.23 -14.67
CA SER A 197 -21.58 -7.30 -15.42
C SER A 197 -20.99 -6.25 -14.48
N VAL A 198 -19.72 -5.91 -14.70
CA VAL A 198 -19.09 -4.77 -14.02
C VAL A 198 -19.69 -3.51 -14.61
N GLY A 199 -20.38 -2.71 -13.79
CA GLY A 199 -20.95 -1.42 -14.16
C GLY A 199 -19.93 -0.30 -14.03
#